data_29a17b7479bf1f23afad1b1fdec9ef00
#
_entry.id   29a17b7479bf1f23afad1b1fdec9ef00
#
_cell.length_a   1.000
_cell.length_b   1.000
_cell.length_c   1.000
_cell.angle_alpha   90.00
_cell.angle_beta   90.00
_cell.angle_gamma   90.00
#
_symmetry.space_group_name_H-M   'P 1'
#
loop_
_entity.id
_entity.type
_entity.pdbx_description
1 polymer ?
#
loop_
_entity_poly.entity_id
_entity_poly.type
_entity_poly.pdbx_seq_one_letter_code
_entity_poly.pdbx_strand_id
1 'polypeptide(L)'
;MLDQLESGLWEMHGRAASEPHRLCIANGRRLIQLRHPGAECETFVVEDGPAQVVVQYTCQGRGYGRTRVRRETNRLVQIDSQGIVDGLPFNFVVEARRVGNCTAG
;
A
#
# COMPACT_ATOMS: atom_id res chain seq x y z
N MET A 1 1.42 1.00 13.31
CA MET A 1 0.40 1.81 12.64
C MET A 1 -0.42 0.99 11.65
N LEU A 2 0.23 0.18 10.81
CA LEU A 2 -0.49 -0.60 9.78
C LEU A 2 -1.53 -1.57 10.36
N ASP A 3 -1.26 -2.15 11.51
CA ASP A 3 -2.20 -3.08 12.15
C ASP A 3 -3.41 -2.38 12.76
N GLN A 4 -3.39 -1.06 12.85
CA GLN A 4 -4.50 -0.27 13.38
C GLN A 4 -5.51 0.14 12.30
N LEU A 5 -5.14 -0.03 11.03
CA LEU A 5 -6.06 0.26 9.94
C LEU A 5 -7.17 -0.78 9.92
N GLU A 6 -8.40 -0.34 9.74
CA GLU A 6 -9.56 -1.23 9.77
C GLU A 6 -9.57 -2.17 8.58
N SER A 7 -9.85 -3.44 8.83
CA SER A 7 -10.03 -4.42 7.76
C SER A 7 -11.28 -4.07 6.94
N GLY A 8 -11.29 -4.46 5.70
CA GLY A 8 -12.44 -4.24 4.84
C GLY A 8 -12.05 -4.00 3.40
N LEU A 9 -12.99 -3.43 2.66
CA LEU A 9 -12.80 -3.06 1.25
C LEU A 9 -12.31 -1.62 1.20
N TRP A 10 -11.15 -1.45 0.57
CA TRP A 10 -10.51 -0.16 0.42
C TRP A 10 -10.46 0.23 -1.05
N GLU A 11 -10.63 1.51 -1.30
CA GLU A 11 -10.62 2.07 -2.65
C GLU A 11 -9.47 3.05 -2.76
N MET A 12 -8.64 2.86 -3.80
CA MET A 12 -7.49 3.71 -4.06
C MET A 12 -7.79 4.68 -5.20
N HIS A 13 -7.51 5.96 -4.97
CA HIS A 13 -7.69 7.01 -5.96
C HIS A 13 -6.36 7.71 -6.21
N GLY A 14 -5.91 7.75 -7.46
CA GLY A 14 -4.70 8.44 -7.86
C GLY A 14 -4.96 9.35 -9.04
N ARG A 15 -4.05 10.30 -9.25
CA ARG A 15 -4.20 11.28 -10.33
C ARG A 15 -4.20 10.66 -11.71
N ALA A 16 -3.45 9.59 -11.89
CA ALA A 16 -3.30 8.94 -13.19
C ALA A 16 -4.30 7.81 -13.40
N ALA A 17 -5.07 7.44 -12.40
CA ALA A 17 -6.01 6.34 -12.49
C ALA A 17 -7.35 6.86 -13.00
N SER A 18 -7.80 6.34 -14.13
CA SER A 18 -9.12 6.67 -14.66
C SER A 18 -10.23 5.99 -13.88
N GLU A 19 -9.92 4.91 -13.17
CA GLU A 19 -10.86 4.18 -12.35
C GLU A 19 -10.28 3.89 -10.97
N PRO A 20 -11.09 3.98 -9.91
CA PRO A 20 -10.61 3.60 -8.58
C PRO A 20 -10.27 2.11 -8.55
N HIS A 21 -9.19 1.77 -7.88
CA HIS A 21 -8.80 0.39 -7.66
C HIS A 21 -9.29 -0.04 -6.27
N ARG A 22 -9.93 -1.18 -6.18
CA ARG A 22 -10.46 -1.71 -4.92
C ARG A 22 -9.68 -2.91 -4.46
N LEU A 23 -9.46 -3.00 -3.15
CA LEU A 23 -8.67 -4.06 -2.55
C LEU A 23 -9.25 -4.42 -1.19
N CYS A 24 -9.40 -5.72 -0.95
CA CYS A 24 -9.79 -6.24 0.34
C CYS A 24 -8.57 -6.43 1.20
N ILE A 25 -8.52 -5.80 2.37
CA ILE A 25 -7.35 -5.92 3.25
C ILE A 25 -7.76 -6.33 4.66
N ALA A 26 -6.92 -7.13 5.30
CA ALA A 26 -7.05 -7.49 6.71
C ALA A 26 -6.39 -6.44 7.60
N ASN A 27 -5.31 -5.83 7.11
CA ASN A 27 -4.60 -4.74 7.78
C ASN A 27 -3.84 -3.96 6.72
N GLY A 28 -3.12 -2.92 7.12
CA GLY A 28 -2.43 -2.04 6.18
C GLY A 28 -1.19 -2.60 5.52
N ARG A 29 -0.76 -3.81 5.87
CA ARG A 29 0.48 -4.38 5.34
C ARG A 29 0.41 -4.63 3.83
N ARG A 30 -0.76 -4.92 3.29
CA ARG A 30 -0.94 -5.09 1.85
C ARG A 30 -0.73 -3.81 1.05
N LEU A 31 -0.84 -2.67 1.70
CA LEU A 31 -0.69 -1.38 1.04
C LEU A 31 0.77 -1.04 0.71
N ILE A 32 1.73 -1.77 1.29
CA ILE A 32 3.15 -1.48 1.13
C ILE A 32 3.66 -1.87 -0.24
N GLN A 33 3.24 -3.01 -0.77
CA GLN A 33 3.76 -3.53 -2.03
C GLN A 33 2.69 -3.65 -3.12
N LEU A 34 1.95 -2.58 -3.34
CA LEU A 34 0.85 -2.56 -4.31
C LEU A 34 1.30 -2.88 -5.73
N ARG A 35 2.53 -2.56 -6.10
CA ARG A 35 3.08 -2.86 -7.42
C ARG A 35 3.74 -4.24 -7.51
N HIS A 36 3.84 -4.96 -6.39
CA HIS A 36 4.36 -6.32 -6.34
C HIS A 36 3.36 -7.23 -5.60
N PRO A 37 2.10 -7.27 -6.05
CA PRO A 37 1.08 -8.05 -5.34
C PRO A 37 1.39 -9.54 -5.39
N GLY A 38 1.24 -10.20 -4.26
CA GLY A 38 1.46 -11.65 -4.17
C GLY A 38 2.91 -12.08 -4.18
N ALA A 39 3.86 -11.18 -4.35
CA ALA A 39 5.28 -11.52 -4.33
C ALA A 39 5.79 -11.66 -2.90
N GLU A 40 6.69 -12.60 -2.68
CA GLU A 40 7.39 -12.71 -1.40
C GLU A 40 8.55 -11.74 -1.41
N CYS A 41 8.54 -10.84 -0.45
CA CYS A 41 9.52 -9.76 -0.38
C CYS A 41 10.09 -9.66 1.02
N GLU A 42 11.36 -9.28 1.09
CA GLU A 42 11.98 -8.91 2.36
C GLU A 42 11.67 -7.44 2.62
N THR A 43 11.33 -7.11 3.85
CA THR A 43 10.96 -5.75 4.23
C THR A 43 11.93 -5.18 5.24
N PHE A 44 12.16 -3.89 5.14
CA PHE A 44 12.97 -3.13 6.09
C PHE A 44 12.18 -1.88 6.48
N VAL A 45 11.89 -1.74 7.76
CA VAL A 45 11.15 -0.58 8.26
C VAL A 45 12.12 0.57 8.46
N VAL A 46 11.94 1.64 7.67
CA VAL A 46 12.77 2.84 7.74
C VAL A 46 12.26 3.78 8.82
N GLU A 47 10.94 3.91 8.91
CA GLU A 47 10.30 4.76 9.89
C GLU A 47 9.02 4.08 10.36
N ASP A 48 8.77 4.05 11.66
CA ASP A 48 7.58 3.44 12.22
C ASP A 48 7.02 4.37 13.31
N GLY A 49 6.15 5.26 12.88
CA GLY A 49 5.51 6.22 13.77
C GLY A 49 4.00 5.99 13.85
N PRO A 50 3.32 6.67 14.78
CA PRO A 50 1.88 6.49 14.94
C PRO A 50 1.07 7.05 13.77
N ALA A 51 1.62 8.00 13.03
CA ALA A 51 0.91 8.63 11.92
C ALA A 51 1.52 8.31 10.56
N GLN A 52 2.74 7.77 10.52
CA GLN A 52 3.43 7.51 9.27
C GLN A 52 4.39 6.33 9.41
N VAL A 53 4.39 5.49 8.40
CA VAL A 53 5.36 4.39 8.25
C VAL A 53 6.06 4.54 6.92
N VAL A 54 7.35 4.23 6.87
CA VAL A 54 8.09 4.11 5.64
C VAL A 54 8.76 2.75 5.63
N VAL A 55 8.49 1.96 4.60
CA VAL A 55 9.00 0.59 4.47
C VAL A 55 9.68 0.44 3.12
N GLN A 56 10.87 -0.12 3.13
CA GLN A 56 11.55 -0.58 1.92
C GLN A 56 11.34 -2.08 1.81
N TYR A 57 11.16 -2.56 0.58
CA TYR A 57 11.02 -3.99 0.35
C TYR A 57 11.78 -4.39 -0.90
N THR A 58 12.25 -5.63 -0.90
CA THR A 58 12.94 -6.22 -2.03
C THR A 58 12.29 -7.56 -2.35
N CYS A 59 11.86 -7.70 -3.59
CA CYS A 59 11.20 -8.91 -4.07
C CYS A 59 12.16 -9.61 -5.03
N GLN A 60 12.73 -10.72 -4.59
CA GLN A 60 13.79 -11.40 -5.34
C GLN A 60 13.36 -11.73 -6.76
N GLY A 61 14.10 -11.21 -7.75
CA GLY A 61 13.80 -11.42 -9.15
C GLY A 61 12.66 -10.56 -9.71
N ARG A 62 11.99 -9.77 -8.88
CA ARG A 62 10.82 -8.98 -9.28
C ARG A 62 11.02 -7.49 -9.12
N GLY A 63 12.03 -7.07 -8.37
CA GLY A 63 12.30 -5.66 -8.13
C GLY A 63 12.26 -5.28 -6.66
N TYR A 64 12.05 -4.00 -6.41
CA TYR A 64 12.03 -3.47 -5.06
C TYR A 64 11.18 -2.20 -5.02
N GLY A 65 10.89 -1.74 -3.81
CA GLY A 65 10.16 -0.50 -3.66
C GLY A 65 10.36 0.14 -2.29
N ARG A 66 9.93 1.38 -2.19
CA ARG A 66 9.88 2.13 -0.95
C ARG A 66 8.51 2.78 -0.87
N THR A 67 7.78 2.50 0.19
CA THR A 67 6.42 2.97 0.37
C THR A 67 6.28 3.75 1.66
N ARG A 68 5.72 4.94 1.56
CA ARG A 68 5.31 5.74 2.71
C ARG A 68 3.80 5.67 2.83
N VAL A 69 3.31 5.32 4.01
CA VAL A 69 1.88 5.34 4.33
C VAL A 69 1.69 6.36 5.44
N ARG A 70 0.92 7.39 5.16
CA ARG A 70 0.57 8.42 6.15
C ARG A 70 -0.89 8.25 6.54
N ARG A 71 -1.13 8.03 7.82
CA ARG A 71 -2.47 7.82 8.35
C ARG A 71 -3.14 9.15 8.67
N GLU A 72 -4.31 9.37 8.11
CA GLU A 72 -5.18 10.47 8.51
C GLU A 72 -6.22 9.97 9.52
N THR A 73 -6.80 8.79 9.25
CA THR A 73 -7.65 8.07 10.20
C THR A 73 -7.39 6.58 10.01
N ASN A 74 -8.03 5.74 10.82
CA ASN A 74 -7.93 4.28 10.64
C ASN A 74 -8.65 3.80 9.37
N ARG A 75 -9.29 4.69 8.63
CA ARG A 75 -10.04 4.41 7.40
C ARG A 75 -9.55 5.23 6.21
N LEU A 76 -8.53 6.05 6.38
CA LEU A 76 -8.06 6.94 5.32
C LEU A 76 -6.56 7.14 5.46
N VAL A 77 -5.83 6.78 4.41
CA VAL A 77 -4.38 6.96 4.36
C VAL A 77 -3.96 7.52 3.01
N GLN A 78 -2.79 8.17 3.01
CA GLN A 78 -2.12 8.60 1.80
C GLN A 78 -0.94 7.67 1.58
N ILE A 79 -0.79 7.17 0.36
CA ILE A 79 0.27 6.22 -0.01
C ILE A 79 1.15 6.84 -1.09
N ASP A 80 2.45 6.86 -0.84
CA ASP A 80 3.45 7.33 -1.79
C ASP A 80 4.47 6.19 -1.96
N SER A 81 4.59 5.65 -3.16
CA SER A 81 5.43 4.49 -3.41
C SER A 81 6.25 4.68 -4.69
N GLN A 82 7.49 4.18 -4.66
CA GLN A 82 8.37 4.22 -5.81
C GLN A 82 9.31 3.02 -5.78
N GLY A 83 9.82 2.65 -6.94
CA GLY A 83 10.76 1.54 -7.05
C GLY A 83 10.87 1.02 -8.46
N ILE A 84 11.19 -0.27 -8.57
CA ILE A 84 11.35 -0.98 -9.83
C ILE A 84 10.46 -2.22 -9.82
N VAL A 85 9.70 -2.40 -10.89
CA VAL A 85 8.91 -3.63 -11.08
C VAL A 85 9.23 -4.18 -12.47
N ASP A 86 9.69 -5.42 -12.54
CA ASP A 86 10.04 -6.11 -13.78
C ASP A 86 10.99 -5.27 -14.67
N GLY A 87 11.97 -4.62 -14.04
CA GLY A 87 12.97 -3.82 -14.73
C GLY A 87 12.55 -2.40 -15.07
N LEU A 88 11.32 -2.00 -14.76
CA LEU A 88 10.80 -0.68 -15.09
C LEU A 88 10.54 0.13 -13.82
N PRO A 89 10.93 1.41 -13.81
CA PRO A 89 10.66 2.27 -12.66
C PRO A 89 9.17 2.58 -12.52
N PHE A 90 8.72 2.70 -11.27
CA PHE A 90 7.36 3.14 -10.98
C PHE A 90 7.38 4.21 -9.90
N ASN A 91 6.33 5.01 -9.89
CA ASN A 91 6.13 6.07 -8.91
C ASN A 91 4.63 6.38 -8.91
N PHE A 92 4.02 6.37 -7.73
CA PHE A 92 2.61 6.77 -7.63
C PHE A 92 2.31 7.35 -6.25
N VAL A 93 1.28 8.20 -6.22
CA VAL A 93 0.69 8.73 -4.99
C VAL A 93 -0.80 8.46 -5.07
N VAL A 94 -1.37 7.79 -4.09
CA VAL A 94 -2.79 7.50 -4.05
C VAL A 94 -3.35 7.75 -2.66
N GLU A 95 -4.64 8.09 -2.63
CA GLU A 95 -5.42 8.10 -1.40
C GLU A 95 -6.13 6.76 -1.30
N ALA A 96 -6.05 6.11 -0.15
CA ALA A 96 -6.73 4.85 0.11
C ALA A 96 -7.76 5.05 1.20
N ARG A 97 -9.01 4.70 0.92
CA ARG A 97 -10.14 4.91 1.81
C ARG A 97 -10.94 3.62 1.97
N ARG A 98 -11.27 3.28 3.21
CA ARG A 98 -12.16 2.17 3.47
C ARG A 98 -13.58 2.56 3.05
N VAL A 99 -14.19 1.76 2.20
CA VAL A 99 -15.53 2.05 1.67
C VAL A 99 -16.59 1.06 2.11
N GLY A 100 -16.20 -0.03 2.75
CA GLY A 100 -17.17 -1.02 3.22
C GLY A 100 -16.51 -2.27 3.74
N ASN A 101 -17.30 -3.31 3.89
CA ASN A 101 -16.83 -4.63 4.29
C ASN A 101 -16.48 -5.44 3.04
N CYS A 102 -15.55 -6.38 3.20
CA CYS A 102 -15.29 -7.34 2.14
C CYS A 102 -16.45 -8.31 2.06
N THR A 103 -16.95 -8.54 0.85
CA THR A 103 -17.95 -9.59 0.67
C THR A 103 -17.25 -10.93 0.67
N ALA A 104 -17.79 -11.88 1.41
CA ALA A 104 -17.31 -13.26 1.38
C ALA A 104 -17.68 -13.87 0.03
N GLY A 105 -16.70 -14.44 -0.62
CA GLY A 105 -17.05 -15.09 -1.89
C GLY A 105 -15.94 -15.17 -2.80
#